data_0893b48ffbe703a4a92e77140af6b5b9
#
_entry.id   0893b48ffbe703a4a92e77140af6b5b9
#
_cell.length_a   1.000
_cell.length_b   1.000
_cell.length_c   1.000
_cell.angle_alpha   90.00
_cell.angle_beta   90.00
_cell.angle_gamma   90.00
#
_symmetry.space_group_name_H-M   'P 1'
#
loop_
_entity.id
_entity.type
_entity.pdbx_description
1 polymer ?
#
loop_
_entity_poly.entity_id
_entity_poly.type
_entity_poly.pdbx_seq_one_letter_code
_entity_poly.pdbx_strand_id
1 'polypeptide(L)'
;MENHDLAWAAGFFDGEGWENRQRRGVNSRINQASLDGVPEVLTKFKRIVGVGRIHGPVIVEGKRPLYYWDATSRPDLLQVVERIGPWLCPVKRAEFERTLGGRLSPQVWPGSMSEELAWAGGFFDGEGSTCLDKHRTHEGFFAPVIYVPQAAEIGTAPELIRFRDAIGLGNISGVRRAKPPRKPYRRLRVYTLQKVQLAVHLLWPFIGEVKRGQAQRVMKVMHAQPEMPRGNPAFGVAGARFCLRGHDKWNARIRPFKGRGKNTEDPLNHLHQCLACVREDARAKRNKKRRP
;
A
#
# COMPACT_ATOMS: atom_id res chain seq x y z
N MET A 1 -16.59 -21.43 11.85
CA MET A 1 -15.74 -20.30 11.47
C MET A 1 -15.15 -20.65 10.12
N GLU A 2 -15.28 -19.75 9.17
CA GLU A 2 -14.83 -20.01 7.81
C GLU A 2 -13.33 -19.82 7.68
N ASN A 3 -12.69 -20.54 6.76
CA ASN A 3 -11.24 -20.40 6.47
C ASN A 3 -10.85 -18.97 6.11
N HIS A 4 -11.77 -18.20 5.51
CA HIS A 4 -11.56 -16.79 5.19
C HIS A 4 -11.29 -15.91 6.43
N ASP A 5 -11.99 -16.18 7.53
CA ASP A 5 -11.76 -15.47 8.80
C ASP A 5 -10.35 -15.75 9.34
N LEU A 6 -9.93 -17.02 9.30
CA LEU A 6 -8.61 -17.43 9.76
C LEU A 6 -7.50 -16.86 8.88
N ALA A 7 -7.67 -16.89 7.55
CA ALA A 7 -6.75 -16.29 6.60
C ALA A 7 -6.65 -14.77 6.80
N TRP A 8 -7.80 -14.07 6.98
CA TRP A 8 -7.80 -12.64 7.30
C TRP A 8 -7.03 -12.34 8.59
N ALA A 9 -7.27 -13.11 9.65
CA ALA A 9 -6.59 -12.90 10.93
C ALA A 9 -5.07 -13.13 10.82
N ALA A 10 -4.64 -14.13 10.04
CA ALA A 10 -3.23 -14.35 9.75
C ALA A 10 -2.61 -13.17 9.00
N GLY A 11 -3.28 -12.65 7.96
CA GLY A 11 -2.80 -11.49 7.22
C GLY A 11 -2.70 -10.24 8.08
N PHE A 12 -3.69 -9.99 8.93
CA PHE A 12 -3.65 -8.87 9.87
C PHE A 12 -2.52 -9.01 10.90
N PHE A 13 -2.26 -10.23 11.37
CA PHE A 13 -1.14 -10.52 12.25
C PHE A 13 0.22 -10.41 11.55
N ASP A 14 0.32 -10.84 10.29
CA ASP A 14 1.55 -10.69 9.49
C ASP A 14 1.95 -9.21 9.33
N GLY A 15 0.96 -8.30 9.26
CA GLY A 15 1.19 -6.85 9.21
C GLY A 15 1.56 -6.26 10.57
N GLU A 16 0.71 -6.40 11.56
CA GLU A 16 0.75 -5.63 12.82
C GLU A 16 1.17 -6.44 14.04
N GLY A 17 1.18 -7.76 13.92
CA GLY A 17 1.51 -8.63 15.04
C GLY A 17 3.00 -8.62 15.38
N TRP A 18 3.30 -8.74 16.63
CA TRP A 18 4.65 -9.00 17.10
C TRP A 18 4.65 -9.94 18.30
N GLU A 19 5.77 -10.63 18.48
CA GLU A 19 5.98 -11.60 19.54
C GLU A 19 7.26 -11.30 20.29
N ASN A 20 7.21 -11.55 21.58
CA ASN A 20 8.38 -11.40 22.42
C ASN A 20 8.43 -12.51 23.47
N ARG A 21 9.59 -13.15 23.59
CA ARG A 21 9.90 -14.05 24.69
C ARG A 21 10.51 -13.23 25.82
N GLN A 22 9.78 -13.00 26.87
CA GLN A 22 10.27 -12.36 28.08
C GLN A 22 10.89 -13.38 29.04
N ARG A 23 11.69 -12.89 30.00
CA ARG A 23 12.28 -13.77 31.05
C ARG A 23 11.21 -14.58 31.83
N ARG A 24 9.99 -14.07 31.95
CA ARG A 24 8.89 -14.67 32.73
C ARG A 24 7.70 -15.15 31.89
N GLY A 25 7.85 -15.28 30.58
CA GLY A 25 6.75 -15.75 29.76
C GLY A 25 6.86 -15.41 28.27
N VAL A 26 5.77 -15.59 27.59
CA VAL A 26 5.60 -15.30 26.16
C VAL A 26 4.54 -14.22 26.02
N ASN A 27 4.70 -13.34 25.05
CA ASN A 27 3.71 -12.30 24.77
C ASN A 27 3.57 -12.12 23.25
N SER A 28 2.33 -12.11 22.79
CA SER A 28 1.97 -11.76 21.42
C SER A 28 1.03 -10.56 21.46
N ARG A 29 1.24 -9.57 20.61
CA ARG A 29 0.47 -8.32 20.66
C ARG A 29 0.23 -7.72 19.28
N ILE A 30 -0.89 -7.04 19.13
CA ILE A 30 -1.25 -6.18 18.02
C ILE A 30 -1.64 -4.82 18.56
N ASN A 31 -1.08 -3.74 17.99
CA ASN A 31 -1.37 -2.36 18.40
C ASN A 31 -2.17 -1.65 17.29
N GLN A 32 -3.20 -0.91 17.66
CA GLN A 32 -3.97 -0.08 16.72
C GLN A 32 -4.38 1.25 17.39
N ALA A 33 -4.20 2.36 16.66
CA ALA A 33 -4.60 3.67 17.13
C ALA A 33 -5.98 4.04 16.56
N SER A 34 -6.88 4.56 17.43
CA SER A 34 -8.21 4.98 17.03
C SER A 34 -8.69 6.16 17.87
N LEU A 35 -9.48 7.06 17.25
CA LEU A 35 -10.20 8.16 17.95
C LEU A 35 -11.61 7.73 18.34
N ASP A 36 -12.16 6.71 17.69
CA ASP A 36 -13.58 6.33 17.77
C ASP A 36 -13.82 5.14 18.70
N GLY A 37 -12.95 4.94 19.70
CA GLY A 37 -13.02 3.79 20.61
C GLY A 37 -12.21 2.58 20.10
N VAL A 38 -12.55 1.38 20.60
CA VAL A 38 -11.83 0.15 20.26
C VAL A 38 -11.93 -0.13 18.76
N PRO A 39 -10.77 -0.25 18.04
CA PRO A 39 -10.78 -0.54 16.61
C PRO A 39 -11.53 -1.84 16.28
N GLU A 40 -12.41 -1.80 15.30
CA GLU A 40 -13.18 -2.96 14.80
C GLU A 40 -12.26 -4.15 14.47
N VAL A 41 -11.11 -3.88 13.83
CA VAL A 41 -10.14 -4.91 13.44
C VAL A 41 -9.57 -5.68 14.63
N LEU A 42 -9.35 -5.04 15.79
CA LEU A 42 -8.92 -5.73 17.02
C LEU A 42 -10.03 -6.61 17.58
N THR A 43 -11.28 -6.12 17.57
CA THR A 43 -12.45 -6.89 18.02
C THR A 43 -12.69 -8.10 17.11
N LYS A 44 -12.61 -7.92 15.80
CA LYS A 44 -12.70 -8.99 14.79
C LYS A 44 -11.59 -10.02 15.00
N PHE A 45 -10.33 -9.57 15.14
CA PHE A 45 -9.20 -10.46 15.38
C PHE A 45 -9.38 -11.30 16.65
N LYS A 46 -9.70 -10.65 17.79
CA LYS A 46 -9.95 -11.36 19.05
C LYS A 46 -11.06 -12.41 18.92
N ARG A 47 -12.17 -12.07 18.26
CA ARG A 47 -13.26 -13.02 18.02
C ARG A 47 -12.80 -14.25 17.22
N ILE A 48 -11.95 -14.04 16.22
CA ILE A 48 -11.45 -15.11 15.35
C ILE A 48 -10.47 -16.01 16.12
N VAL A 49 -9.49 -15.45 16.82
CA VAL A 49 -8.50 -16.25 17.55
C VAL A 49 -9.06 -16.84 18.84
N GLY A 50 -10.15 -16.28 19.39
CA GLY A 50 -10.89 -16.78 20.53
C GLY A 50 -10.20 -16.61 21.89
N VAL A 51 -9.02 -16.01 21.95
CA VAL A 51 -8.21 -15.79 23.15
C VAL A 51 -7.63 -14.39 23.20
N GLY A 52 -6.96 -14.08 24.31
CA GLY A 52 -6.33 -12.78 24.53
C GLY A 52 -7.31 -11.71 25.02
N ARG A 53 -6.78 -10.54 25.31
CA ARG A 53 -7.55 -9.38 25.84
C ARG A 53 -7.26 -8.15 25.01
N ILE A 54 -8.26 -7.26 24.93
CA ILE A 54 -8.09 -5.92 24.36
C ILE A 54 -8.00 -4.94 25.52
N HIS A 55 -6.98 -4.09 25.45
CA HIS A 55 -6.68 -3.04 26.42
C HIS A 55 -6.66 -1.68 25.75
N GLY A 56 -6.85 -0.63 26.56
CA GLY A 56 -6.81 0.76 26.13
C GLY A 56 -8.08 1.50 26.53
N PRO A 57 -8.18 2.79 26.22
CA PRO A 57 -7.16 3.54 25.48
C PRO A 57 -5.92 3.86 26.32
N VAL A 58 -4.73 3.72 25.75
CA VAL A 58 -3.50 4.29 26.28
C VAL A 58 -3.33 5.68 25.66
N ILE A 59 -3.40 6.70 26.49
CA ILE A 59 -3.33 8.10 26.06
C ILE A 59 -1.87 8.57 26.18
N VAL A 60 -1.31 9.05 25.08
CA VAL A 60 -0.01 9.72 25.05
C VAL A 60 -0.21 11.08 24.41
N GLU A 61 0.26 12.13 25.05
CA GLU A 61 0.12 13.50 24.57
C GLU A 61 0.62 13.65 23.11
N GLY A 62 -0.14 14.34 22.28
CA GLY A 62 0.15 14.53 20.86
C GLY A 62 -0.01 13.29 19.98
N LYS A 63 -0.48 12.16 20.51
CA LYS A 63 -0.75 10.94 19.74
C LYS A 63 -2.22 10.54 19.81
N ARG A 64 -2.65 9.76 18.82
CA ARG A 64 -3.98 9.15 18.87
C ARG A 64 -4.04 8.11 20.00
N PRO A 65 -5.20 7.92 20.66
CA PRO A 65 -5.40 6.85 21.63
C PRO A 65 -5.01 5.50 21.04
N LEU A 66 -4.22 4.73 21.81
CA LEU A 66 -3.73 3.42 21.40
C LEU A 66 -4.51 2.32 22.10
N TYR A 67 -4.99 1.39 21.34
CA TYR A 67 -5.56 0.12 21.81
C TYR A 67 -4.65 -1.02 21.40
N TYR A 68 -4.64 -2.09 22.21
CA TYR A 68 -3.89 -3.28 21.83
C TYR A 68 -4.61 -4.54 22.28
N TRP A 69 -4.51 -5.55 21.44
CA TRP A 69 -4.81 -6.91 21.81
C TRP A 69 -3.52 -7.60 22.25
N ASP A 70 -3.58 -8.40 23.33
CA ASP A 70 -2.46 -9.28 23.68
C ASP A 70 -2.91 -10.66 24.20
N ALA A 71 -2.00 -11.64 24.03
CA ALA A 71 -2.03 -12.95 24.60
C ALA A 71 -0.70 -13.19 25.33
N THR A 72 -0.77 -13.42 26.64
CA THR A 72 0.41 -13.44 27.53
C THR A 72 0.70 -14.80 28.13
N SER A 73 -0.14 -15.79 27.85
CA SER A 73 0.05 -17.16 28.30
C SER A 73 0.47 -18.10 27.16
N ARG A 74 1.26 -19.13 27.50
CA ARG A 74 1.63 -20.16 26.51
C ARG A 74 0.43 -20.89 25.90
N PRO A 75 -0.61 -21.30 26.71
CA PRO A 75 -1.82 -21.85 26.13
C PRO A 75 -2.52 -20.96 25.11
N ASP A 76 -2.64 -19.65 25.42
CA ASP A 76 -3.26 -18.69 24.48
C ASP A 76 -2.46 -18.62 23.18
N LEU A 77 -1.12 -18.55 23.25
CA LEU A 77 -0.29 -18.52 22.05
C LEU A 77 -0.43 -19.80 21.22
N LEU A 78 -0.49 -20.95 21.86
CA LEU A 78 -0.73 -22.22 21.16
C LEU A 78 -2.07 -22.20 20.44
N GLN A 79 -3.13 -21.69 21.06
CA GLN A 79 -4.44 -21.56 20.41
C GLN A 79 -4.41 -20.56 19.24
N VAL A 80 -3.72 -19.42 19.37
CA VAL A 80 -3.52 -18.49 18.25
C VAL A 80 -2.86 -19.19 17.09
N VAL A 81 -1.76 -19.89 17.35
CA VAL A 81 -0.98 -20.58 16.31
C VAL A 81 -1.75 -21.74 15.68
N GLU A 82 -2.50 -22.49 16.44
CA GLU A 82 -3.36 -23.56 15.93
C GLU A 82 -4.37 -22.98 14.92
N ARG A 83 -4.94 -21.82 15.23
CA ARG A 83 -5.96 -21.19 14.38
C ARG A 83 -5.41 -20.51 13.15
N ILE A 84 -4.39 -19.64 13.29
CA ILE A 84 -3.91 -18.81 12.18
C ILE A 84 -2.57 -19.26 11.60
N GLY A 85 -1.82 -20.10 12.31
CA GLY A 85 -0.49 -20.58 11.90
C GLY A 85 -0.40 -21.17 10.50
N PRO A 86 -1.40 -21.94 10.02
CA PRO A 86 -1.39 -22.46 8.65
C PRO A 86 -1.34 -21.36 7.56
N TRP A 87 -1.87 -20.17 7.82
CA TRP A 87 -1.93 -19.05 6.87
C TRP A 87 -0.86 -17.98 7.09
N LEU A 88 -0.05 -18.06 8.16
CA LEU A 88 1.01 -17.08 8.44
C LEU A 88 2.13 -17.14 7.39
N CYS A 89 2.69 -15.99 7.08
CA CYS A 89 3.91 -15.88 6.29
C CYS A 89 5.13 -16.41 7.04
N PRO A 90 6.20 -16.82 6.32
CA PRO A 90 7.35 -17.49 6.92
C PRO A 90 8.01 -16.72 8.07
N VAL A 91 8.01 -15.38 8.02
CA VAL A 91 8.64 -14.54 9.05
C VAL A 91 7.93 -14.69 10.40
N LYS A 92 6.61 -14.48 10.44
CA LYS A 92 5.83 -14.60 11.67
C LYS A 92 5.75 -16.05 12.16
N ARG A 93 5.69 -16.97 11.24
CA ARG A 93 5.74 -18.39 11.54
C ARG A 93 7.04 -18.77 12.27
N ALA A 94 8.21 -18.33 11.77
CA ALA A 94 9.49 -18.55 12.42
C ALA A 94 9.61 -17.83 13.78
N GLU A 95 8.95 -16.68 13.95
CA GLU A 95 8.85 -16.00 15.25
C GLU A 95 8.11 -16.85 16.26
N PHE A 96 6.93 -17.41 15.91
CA PHE A 96 6.18 -18.30 16.78
C PHE A 96 6.93 -19.60 17.10
N GLU A 97 7.55 -20.25 16.11
CA GLU A 97 8.34 -21.47 16.30
C GLU A 97 9.46 -21.24 17.32
N ARG A 98 10.14 -20.10 17.23
CA ARG A 98 11.20 -19.70 18.16
C ARG A 98 10.66 -19.41 19.56
N THR A 99 9.52 -18.72 19.64
CA THR A 99 8.89 -18.33 20.91
C THR A 99 8.32 -19.55 21.66
N LEU A 100 7.71 -20.46 20.94
CA LEU A 100 7.09 -21.67 21.51
C LEU A 100 8.06 -22.85 21.66
N GLY A 101 9.23 -22.80 20.99
CA GLY A 101 10.24 -23.86 21.06
C GLY A 101 9.83 -25.14 20.34
N GLY A 102 9.10 -25.06 19.23
CA GLY A 102 8.66 -26.21 18.46
C GLY A 102 8.23 -25.82 17.04
N ARG A 103 8.11 -26.82 16.16
CA ARG A 103 7.60 -26.64 14.81
C ARG A 103 6.08 -26.49 14.81
N LEU A 104 5.57 -25.61 13.97
CA LEU A 104 4.13 -25.44 13.74
C LEU A 104 3.58 -26.50 12.76
N SER A 105 2.27 -26.67 12.78
CA SER A 105 1.55 -27.48 11.79
C SER A 105 1.93 -27.07 10.36
N PRO A 106 1.84 -27.96 9.36
CA PRO A 106 2.15 -27.63 7.98
C PRO A 106 1.44 -26.37 7.50
N GLN A 107 2.09 -25.65 6.61
CA GLN A 107 1.53 -24.45 6.01
C GLN A 107 0.48 -24.83 4.95
N VAL A 108 -0.67 -24.15 4.95
CA VAL A 108 -1.74 -24.34 3.95
C VAL A 108 -1.56 -23.41 2.74
N TRP A 109 -0.60 -22.54 2.78
CA TRP A 109 -0.35 -21.61 1.68
C TRP A 109 0.38 -22.29 0.50
N PRO A 110 -0.03 -21.98 -0.78
CA PRO A 110 -1.19 -21.16 -1.15
C PRO A 110 -2.52 -21.87 -0.89
N GLY A 111 -3.46 -21.12 -0.32
CA GLY A 111 -4.85 -21.55 -0.17
C GLY A 111 -5.68 -21.37 -1.44
N SER A 112 -7.00 -21.43 -1.32
CA SER A 112 -7.91 -21.02 -2.38
C SER A 112 -7.76 -19.52 -2.70
N MET A 113 -8.17 -19.10 -3.89
CA MET A 113 -8.14 -17.68 -4.30
C MET A 113 -8.83 -16.77 -3.27
N SER A 114 -9.95 -17.20 -2.71
CA SER A 114 -10.70 -16.41 -1.73
C SER A 114 -9.99 -16.34 -0.37
N GLU A 115 -9.29 -17.40 0.05
CA GLU A 115 -8.46 -17.38 1.26
C GLU A 115 -7.25 -16.44 1.09
N GLU A 116 -6.61 -16.44 -0.08
CA GLU A 116 -5.51 -15.52 -0.38
C GLU A 116 -5.97 -14.05 -0.42
N LEU A 117 -7.16 -13.78 -0.97
CA LEU A 117 -7.77 -12.45 -0.92
C LEU A 117 -8.16 -12.05 0.50
N ALA A 118 -8.65 -12.97 1.31
CA ALA A 118 -8.95 -12.71 2.71
C ALA A 118 -7.68 -12.40 3.51
N TRP A 119 -6.60 -13.18 3.31
CA TRP A 119 -5.30 -12.89 3.90
C TRP A 119 -4.80 -11.49 3.46
N ALA A 120 -4.88 -11.19 2.15
CA ALA A 120 -4.49 -9.88 1.63
C ALA A 120 -5.33 -8.74 2.23
N GLY A 121 -6.63 -8.96 2.45
CA GLY A 121 -7.51 -8.01 3.14
C GLY A 121 -7.06 -7.73 4.57
N GLY A 122 -6.73 -8.77 5.34
CA GLY A 122 -6.19 -8.63 6.69
C GLY A 122 -4.84 -7.90 6.72
N PHE A 123 -3.92 -8.26 5.84
CA PHE A 123 -2.63 -7.59 5.72
C PHE A 123 -2.78 -6.12 5.30
N PHE A 124 -3.75 -5.82 4.43
CA PHE A 124 -4.10 -4.46 4.04
C PHE A 124 -4.73 -3.66 5.19
N ASP A 125 -5.54 -4.29 6.04
CA ASP A 125 -6.10 -3.64 7.23
C ASP A 125 -5.00 -3.20 8.20
N GLY A 126 -3.91 -3.97 8.32
CA GLY A 126 -2.72 -3.59 9.06
C GLY A 126 -1.92 -2.49 8.33
N GLU A 127 -1.25 -2.84 7.29
CA GLU A 127 -0.18 -2.07 6.65
C GLU A 127 -0.64 -1.21 5.47
N GLY A 128 -1.79 -1.50 4.88
CA GLY A 128 -2.23 -0.87 3.64
C GLY A 128 -2.78 0.53 3.82
N SER A 129 -2.73 1.32 2.76
CA SER A 129 -3.43 2.60 2.67
C SER A 129 -3.88 2.91 1.24
N THR A 130 -5.09 3.47 1.10
CA THR A 130 -5.56 4.08 -0.14
C THR A 130 -5.51 5.59 0.01
N CYS A 131 -4.76 6.27 -0.83
CA CYS A 131 -4.57 7.71 -0.74
C CYS A 131 -4.46 8.37 -2.13
N LEU A 132 -4.32 9.68 -2.12
CA LEU A 132 -4.12 10.50 -3.30
C LEU A 132 -2.69 11.00 -3.33
N ASP A 133 -1.97 10.70 -4.42
CA ASP A 133 -0.70 11.35 -4.72
C ASP A 133 -0.95 12.60 -5.59
N LYS A 134 -0.21 13.67 -5.35
CA LYS A 134 -0.20 14.82 -6.24
C LYS A 134 0.34 14.42 -7.60
N HIS A 135 -0.35 14.81 -8.66
CA HIS A 135 0.12 14.53 -10.01
C HIS A 135 1.42 15.31 -10.28
N ARG A 136 2.44 14.65 -10.82
CA ARG A 136 3.78 15.26 -10.97
C ARG A 136 3.85 16.37 -11.98
N THR A 137 3.01 16.32 -13.01
CA THR A 137 3.08 17.23 -14.16
C THR A 137 1.87 18.16 -14.29
N HIS A 138 0.81 17.90 -13.52
CA HIS A 138 -0.43 18.69 -13.55
C HIS A 138 -0.74 19.16 -12.13
N GLU A 139 -0.43 20.45 -11.88
CA GLU A 139 -0.75 21.08 -10.59
C GLU A 139 -2.27 21.11 -10.39
N GLY A 140 -2.71 20.79 -9.16
CA GLY A 140 -4.12 20.68 -8.83
C GLY A 140 -4.75 19.31 -9.11
N PHE A 141 -4.07 18.40 -9.82
CA PHE A 141 -4.56 17.06 -10.09
C PHE A 141 -3.97 16.04 -9.13
N PHE A 142 -4.77 15.02 -8.84
CA PHE A 142 -4.40 13.90 -7.98
C PHE A 142 -4.48 12.59 -8.75
N ALA A 143 -3.71 11.61 -8.30
CA ALA A 143 -3.76 10.24 -8.79
C ALA A 143 -4.04 9.30 -7.62
N PRO A 144 -4.97 8.34 -7.75
CA PRO A 144 -5.22 7.38 -6.70
C PRO A 144 -4.08 6.38 -6.62
N VAL A 145 -3.73 5.99 -5.42
CA VAL A 145 -2.68 5.02 -5.18
C VAL A 145 -2.99 4.17 -3.96
N ILE A 146 -2.65 2.89 -4.07
CA ILE A 146 -2.54 1.98 -2.93
C ILE A 146 -1.07 1.84 -2.58
N TYR A 147 -0.76 1.96 -1.29
CA TYR A 147 0.54 1.68 -0.71
C TYR A 147 0.43 0.59 0.34
N VAL A 148 1.34 -0.37 0.28
CA VAL A 148 1.54 -1.37 1.32
C VAL A 148 3.04 -1.39 1.62
N PRO A 149 3.52 -0.73 2.67
CA PRO A 149 4.90 -0.77 3.11
C PRO A 149 5.16 -2.03 3.92
N GLN A 150 6.39 -2.55 3.88
CA GLN A 150 6.85 -3.60 4.79
C GLN A 150 8.32 -3.43 5.09
N ALA A 151 8.72 -3.56 6.34
CA ALA A 151 10.12 -3.52 6.74
C ALA A 151 10.91 -4.64 6.04
N ALA A 152 12.03 -4.29 5.43
CA ALA A 152 12.89 -5.24 4.73
C ALA A 152 14.30 -4.68 4.68
N GLU A 153 15.20 -5.29 5.41
CA GLU A 153 16.62 -4.89 5.42
C GLU A 153 17.36 -5.48 4.22
N ILE A 154 17.10 -6.74 3.91
CA ILE A 154 17.71 -7.48 2.79
C ILE A 154 16.62 -8.31 2.11
N GLY A 155 16.72 -8.46 0.80
CA GLY A 155 15.77 -9.28 0.04
C GLY A 155 14.40 -8.62 -0.16
N THR A 156 13.43 -9.39 -0.61
CA THR A 156 12.04 -8.94 -0.79
C THR A 156 11.22 -9.48 0.38
N ALA A 157 10.38 -8.64 0.98
CA ALA A 157 9.44 -9.08 2.01
C ALA A 157 8.47 -10.10 1.42
N PRO A 158 8.42 -11.34 1.93
CA PRO A 158 7.54 -12.37 1.39
C PRO A 158 6.07 -11.98 1.47
N GLU A 159 5.69 -11.19 2.46
CA GLU A 159 4.33 -10.65 2.63
C GLU A 159 3.94 -9.77 1.44
N LEU A 160 4.84 -8.93 0.95
CA LEU A 160 4.55 -8.09 -0.23
C LEU A 160 4.43 -8.91 -1.52
N ILE A 161 5.21 -9.99 -1.64
CA ILE A 161 5.10 -10.92 -2.79
C ILE A 161 3.73 -11.58 -2.74
N ARG A 162 3.36 -12.19 -1.60
CA ARG A 162 2.08 -12.84 -1.41
C ARG A 162 0.90 -11.90 -1.65
N PHE A 163 0.96 -10.68 -1.11
CA PHE A 163 -0.06 -9.66 -1.33
C PHE A 163 -0.22 -9.32 -2.82
N ARG A 164 0.90 -9.10 -3.54
CA ARG A 164 0.88 -8.83 -4.98
C ARG A 164 0.25 -9.99 -5.75
N ASP A 165 0.65 -11.21 -5.43
CA ASP A 165 0.20 -12.40 -6.15
C ASP A 165 -1.28 -12.69 -5.87
N ALA A 166 -1.77 -12.43 -4.65
CA ALA A 166 -3.19 -12.55 -4.29
C ALA A 166 -4.09 -11.58 -5.08
N ILE A 167 -3.70 -10.31 -5.22
CA ILE A 167 -4.50 -9.32 -5.96
C ILE A 167 -4.15 -9.24 -7.46
N GLY A 168 -3.08 -9.86 -7.91
CA GLY A 168 -2.60 -9.82 -9.30
C GLY A 168 -2.13 -8.44 -9.78
N LEU A 169 -1.87 -7.49 -8.88
CA LEU A 169 -1.60 -6.08 -9.21
C LEU A 169 -0.45 -5.50 -8.40
N GLY A 170 0.16 -4.46 -8.96
CA GLY A 170 1.14 -3.63 -8.25
C GLY A 170 2.59 -4.00 -8.53
N ASN A 171 3.45 -3.04 -8.17
CA ASN A 171 4.90 -3.16 -8.30
C ASN A 171 5.55 -2.98 -6.92
N ILE A 172 6.47 -3.87 -6.57
CA ILE A 172 7.26 -3.79 -5.35
C ILE A 172 8.52 -2.95 -5.65
N SER A 173 8.71 -1.87 -4.89
CA SER A 173 9.89 -1.00 -5.05
C SER A 173 11.16 -1.67 -4.53
N GLY A 174 12.32 -1.17 -4.97
CA GLY A 174 13.58 -1.44 -4.28
C GLY A 174 13.57 -0.97 -2.82
N VAL A 175 14.60 -1.35 -2.06
CA VAL A 175 14.74 -0.95 -0.66
C VAL A 175 14.80 0.57 -0.55
N ARG A 176 13.98 1.14 0.32
CA ARG A 176 13.99 2.56 0.66
C ARG A 176 14.63 2.75 2.02
N ARG A 177 15.64 3.59 2.08
CA ARG A 177 16.24 3.99 3.36
C ARG A 177 15.25 4.91 4.08
N ALA A 178 15.00 4.63 5.34
CA ALA A 178 14.27 5.51 6.22
C ALA A 178 15.27 6.29 7.11
N LYS A 179 14.86 7.46 7.60
CA LYS A 179 15.65 8.17 8.60
C LYS A 179 15.60 7.39 9.94
N PRO A 180 16.74 7.18 10.63
CA PRO A 180 16.74 6.58 11.96
C PRO A 180 15.74 7.26 12.90
N PRO A 181 15.05 6.54 13.78
CA PRO A 181 15.22 5.12 14.13
C PRO A 181 14.41 4.12 13.26
N ARG A 182 13.81 4.57 12.15
CA ARG A 182 12.99 3.70 11.30
C ARG A 182 13.85 2.74 10.49
N LYS A 183 13.39 1.49 10.40
CA LYS A 183 14.04 0.45 9.58
C LYS A 183 13.88 0.74 8.08
N PRO A 184 14.82 0.28 7.25
CA PRO A 184 14.62 0.24 5.80
C PRO A 184 13.36 -0.56 5.45
N TYR A 185 12.69 -0.17 4.38
CA TYR A 185 11.44 -0.80 3.97
C TYR A 185 11.32 -0.92 2.45
N ARG A 186 10.51 -1.85 2.00
CA ARG A 186 9.98 -1.94 0.64
C ARG A 186 8.52 -1.54 0.64
N ARG A 187 8.03 -1.21 -0.53
CA ARG A 187 6.65 -0.80 -0.68
C ARG A 187 6.06 -1.35 -1.96
N LEU A 188 4.94 -2.05 -1.85
CA LEU A 188 4.08 -2.33 -2.98
C LEU A 188 3.28 -1.06 -3.31
N ARG A 189 3.13 -0.80 -4.60
CA ARG A 189 2.35 0.32 -5.12
C ARG A 189 1.45 -0.14 -6.25
N VAL A 190 0.14 0.11 -6.10
CA VAL A 190 -0.84 0.05 -7.20
C VAL A 190 -1.21 1.47 -7.57
N TYR A 191 -1.13 1.81 -8.83
CA TYR A 191 -1.43 3.14 -9.36
C TYR A 191 -2.26 3.02 -10.64
N THR A 192 -2.85 4.09 -11.11
CA THR A 192 -3.92 4.25 -12.09
C THR A 192 -5.30 3.96 -11.50
N LEU A 193 -6.28 4.76 -11.93
CA LEU A 193 -7.64 4.67 -11.39
C LEU A 193 -8.21 3.25 -11.51
N GLN A 194 -8.12 2.66 -12.71
CA GLN A 194 -8.68 1.34 -12.99
C GLN A 194 -8.05 0.24 -12.12
N LYS A 195 -6.71 0.25 -11.95
CA LYS A 195 -6.03 -0.75 -11.13
C LYS A 195 -6.34 -0.59 -9.64
N VAL A 196 -6.43 0.66 -9.15
CA VAL A 196 -6.80 0.93 -7.76
C VAL A 196 -8.25 0.52 -7.50
N GLN A 197 -9.19 0.82 -8.42
CA GLN A 197 -10.57 0.35 -8.33
C GLN A 197 -10.67 -1.17 -8.29
N LEU A 198 -9.94 -1.86 -9.18
CA LEU A 198 -9.92 -3.33 -9.21
C LEU A 198 -9.35 -3.90 -7.91
N ALA A 199 -8.22 -3.39 -7.41
CA ALA A 199 -7.63 -3.84 -6.15
C ALA A 199 -8.59 -3.62 -4.96
N VAL A 200 -9.23 -2.44 -4.89
CA VAL A 200 -10.24 -2.15 -3.86
C VAL A 200 -11.43 -3.11 -3.98
N HIS A 201 -11.91 -3.38 -5.19
CA HIS A 201 -13.03 -4.30 -5.41
C HIS A 201 -12.71 -5.73 -4.94
N LEU A 202 -11.52 -6.25 -5.28
CA LEU A 202 -11.07 -7.57 -4.84
C LEU A 202 -10.95 -7.68 -3.32
N LEU A 203 -10.46 -6.63 -2.67
CA LEU A 203 -10.26 -6.60 -1.22
C LEU A 203 -11.52 -6.24 -0.44
N TRP A 204 -12.54 -5.65 -1.10
CA TRP A 204 -13.73 -5.08 -0.45
C TRP A 204 -14.45 -6.00 0.52
N PRO A 205 -14.69 -7.28 0.21
CA PRO A 205 -15.36 -8.20 1.13
C PRO A 205 -14.61 -8.41 2.46
N PHE A 206 -13.29 -8.22 2.45
CA PHE A 206 -12.41 -8.62 3.54
C PHE A 206 -11.89 -7.45 4.39
N ILE A 207 -11.75 -6.25 3.82
CA ILE A 207 -11.20 -5.07 4.53
C ILE A 207 -12.20 -4.44 5.50
N GLY A 208 -11.70 -3.88 6.61
CA GLY A 208 -12.48 -3.21 7.64
C GLY A 208 -12.97 -1.80 7.22
N GLU A 209 -13.85 -1.22 8.03
CA GLU A 209 -14.52 0.06 7.75
C GLU A 209 -13.53 1.22 7.52
N VAL A 210 -12.43 1.27 8.25
CA VAL A 210 -11.41 2.34 8.11
C VAL A 210 -10.83 2.33 6.70
N LYS A 211 -10.48 1.15 6.16
CA LYS A 211 -9.91 1.01 4.82
C LYS A 211 -10.95 1.24 3.73
N ARG A 212 -12.18 0.76 3.94
CA ARG A 212 -13.32 1.07 3.04
C ARG A 212 -13.55 2.59 2.97
N GLY A 213 -13.60 3.26 4.12
CA GLY A 213 -13.75 4.73 4.19
C GLY A 213 -12.60 5.49 3.51
N GLN A 214 -11.35 5.01 3.61
CA GLN A 214 -10.22 5.57 2.87
C GLN A 214 -10.44 5.45 1.36
N ALA A 215 -10.78 4.26 0.88
CA ALA A 215 -11.04 4.01 -0.53
C ALA A 215 -12.20 4.85 -1.07
N GLN A 216 -13.32 4.94 -0.35
CA GLN A 216 -14.47 5.76 -0.73
C GLN A 216 -14.12 7.24 -0.86
N ARG A 217 -13.36 7.81 0.10
CA ARG A 217 -12.90 9.20 0.02
C ARG A 217 -12.04 9.46 -1.21
N VAL A 218 -11.11 8.55 -1.50
CA VAL A 218 -10.25 8.64 -2.70
C VAL A 218 -11.09 8.57 -3.97
N MET A 219 -12.02 7.62 -4.07
CA MET A 219 -12.88 7.49 -5.26
C MET A 219 -13.80 8.72 -5.44
N LYS A 220 -14.34 9.27 -4.34
CA LYS A 220 -15.15 10.51 -4.39
C LYS A 220 -14.36 11.68 -5.00
N VAL A 221 -13.10 11.87 -4.59
CA VAL A 221 -12.24 12.92 -5.15
C VAL A 221 -11.94 12.64 -6.61
N MET A 222 -11.64 11.40 -6.97
CA MET A 222 -11.33 11.03 -8.36
C MET A 222 -12.52 11.23 -9.31
N HIS A 223 -13.74 10.92 -8.86
CA HIS A 223 -14.95 11.14 -9.67
C HIS A 223 -15.33 12.63 -9.80
N ALA A 224 -14.99 13.44 -8.78
CA ALA A 224 -15.23 14.89 -8.82
C ALA A 224 -14.14 15.67 -9.59
N GLN A 225 -13.00 15.02 -9.86
CA GLN A 225 -11.89 15.66 -10.55
C GLN A 225 -12.22 15.77 -12.05
N PRO A 226 -12.01 16.95 -12.65
CA PRO A 226 -12.19 17.10 -14.09
C PRO A 226 -11.25 16.17 -14.86
N GLU A 227 -11.60 15.83 -16.09
CA GLU A 227 -10.73 15.02 -16.93
C GLU A 227 -9.34 15.64 -17.04
N MET A 228 -8.34 14.82 -16.73
CA MET A 228 -6.95 15.26 -16.84
C MET A 228 -6.63 15.52 -18.31
N PRO A 229 -6.06 16.66 -18.64
CA PRO A 229 -5.59 16.90 -20.01
C PRO A 229 -4.67 15.74 -20.42
N ARG A 230 -5.02 15.03 -21.47
CA ARG A 230 -4.23 13.90 -21.97
C ARG A 230 -2.88 14.39 -22.45
N GLY A 231 -1.81 13.95 -21.79
CA GLY A 231 -0.43 14.26 -22.16
C GLY A 231 0.16 15.48 -21.44
N ASN A 232 1.47 15.64 -21.55
CA ASN A 232 2.14 16.87 -21.13
C ASN A 232 1.78 17.99 -22.11
N PRO A 233 1.30 19.17 -21.64
CA PRO A 233 1.00 20.30 -22.53
C PRO A 233 2.09 20.60 -23.55
N ALA A 234 3.37 20.38 -23.20
CA ALA A 234 4.51 20.57 -24.09
C ALA A 234 4.64 19.51 -25.19
N PHE A 235 4.02 18.32 -25.02
CA PHE A 235 4.18 17.21 -25.97
C PHE A 235 3.00 17.00 -26.92
N GLY A 236 1.78 17.41 -26.54
CA GLY A 236 0.59 17.23 -27.36
C GLY A 236 0.29 15.76 -27.70
N VAL A 237 -0.79 15.52 -28.45
CA VAL A 237 -1.12 14.20 -29.00
C VAL A 237 -0.24 13.93 -30.22
N ALA A 238 0.34 12.72 -30.31
CA ALA A 238 1.07 12.31 -31.52
C ALA A 238 0.15 12.46 -32.76
N GLY A 239 0.66 13.09 -33.83
CA GLY A 239 -0.11 13.35 -35.06
C GLY A 239 -1.07 14.55 -35.00
N ALA A 240 -1.38 15.14 -33.86
CA ALA A 240 -2.21 16.32 -33.80
C ALA A 240 -1.47 17.57 -34.29
N ARG A 241 -2.13 18.39 -35.12
CA ARG A 241 -1.57 19.67 -35.68
C ARG A 241 -1.22 20.67 -34.58
N PHE A 242 -2.03 20.73 -33.51
CA PHE A 242 -1.84 21.68 -32.41
C PHE A 242 -1.34 20.98 -31.16
N CYS A 243 -0.51 21.63 -30.35
CA CYS A 243 -0.21 21.16 -28.99
C CYS A 243 -1.39 21.47 -28.06
N LEU A 244 -1.37 20.93 -26.82
CA LEU A 244 -2.46 21.15 -25.86
C LEU A 244 -2.65 22.64 -25.44
N ARG A 245 -1.66 23.49 -25.69
CA ARG A 245 -1.75 24.97 -25.51
C ARG A 245 -2.16 25.69 -26.79
N GLY A 246 -2.59 24.99 -27.83
CA GLY A 246 -3.04 25.59 -29.09
C GLY A 246 -1.95 26.05 -30.06
N HIS A 247 -0.66 25.83 -29.77
CA HIS A 247 0.39 26.19 -30.73
C HIS A 247 0.40 25.26 -31.94
N ASP A 248 0.44 25.80 -33.14
CA ASP A 248 0.54 25.02 -34.37
C ASP A 248 1.92 24.36 -34.47
N LYS A 249 1.93 23.05 -34.43
CA LYS A 249 3.16 22.23 -34.49
C LYS A 249 3.84 22.28 -35.87
N TRP A 250 3.11 22.59 -36.95
CA TRP A 250 3.66 22.69 -38.27
C TRP A 250 4.56 23.95 -38.42
N ASN A 251 4.20 25.00 -37.69
CA ASN A 251 4.97 26.25 -37.65
C ASN A 251 5.94 26.35 -36.48
N ALA A 252 5.76 25.49 -35.45
CA ALA A 252 6.69 25.38 -34.32
C ALA A 252 7.81 24.42 -34.70
N ARG A 253 9.07 24.86 -34.63
CA ARG A 253 10.21 23.91 -34.74
C ARG A 253 10.06 22.84 -33.69
N ILE A 254 10.04 21.56 -34.13
CA ILE A 254 9.87 20.42 -33.30
C ILE A 254 11.24 19.85 -32.97
N ARG A 255 11.50 19.55 -31.71
CA ARG A 255 12.72 18.88 -31.26
C ARG A 255 12.40 17.44 -30.93
N PRO A 256 13.11 16.45 -31.51
CA PRO A 256 12.96 15.08 -31.07
C PRO A 256 13.38 14.97 -29.59
N PHE A 257 12.53 14.36 -28.78
CA PHE A 257 12.85 14.14 -27.37
C PHE A 257 13.60 12.82 -27.24
N LYS A 258 14.89 12.89 -26.89
CA LYS A 258 15.66 11.70 -26.48
C LYS A 258 15.22 11.28 -25.07
N GLY A 259 14.12 10.55 -24.97
CA GLY A 259 13.72 9.90 -23.71
C GLY A 259 14.74 8.81 -23.35
N ARG A 260 14.96 8.61 -22.05
CA ARG A 260 15.75 7.48 -21.52
C ARG A 260 14.97 6.15 -21.63
N GLY A 261 14.49 5.77 -22.81
CA GLY A 261 13.78 4.52 -23.08
C GLY A 261 14.55 3.71 -24.13
N LYS A 262 14.75 2.45 -23.87
CA LYS A 262 15.60 1.50 -24.64
C LYS A 262 15.05 1.06 -26.00
N ASN A 263 14.06 1.73 -26.59
CA ASN A 263 13.56 1.40 -27.95
C ASN A 263 13.52 2.67 -28.79
N THR A 264 14.63 2.94 -29.46
CA THR A 264 14.83 4.10 -30.34
C THR A 264 14.51 3.81 -31.80
N GLU A 265 13.96 2.65 -32.16
CA GLU A 265 13.78 2.21 -33.54
C GLU A 265 12.37 2.42 -34.13
N ASP A 266 11.38 2.82 -33.31
CA ASP A 266 10.03 3.10 -33.80
C ASP A 266 9.85 4.61 -34.11
N PRO A 267 9.78 5.02 -35.40
CA PRO A 267 9.60 6.42 -35.77
C PRO A 267 8.28 7.03 -35.29
N LEU A 268 7.28 6.22 -34.91
CA LEU A 268 6.00 6.67 -34.34
C LEU A 268 6.06 6.97 -32.84
N ASN A 269 7.12 6.55 -32.14
CA ASN A 269 7.34 6.78 -30.71
C ASN A 269 8.11 8.10 -30.41
N HIS A 270 8.39 8.92 -31.39
CA HIS A 270 9.00 10.23 -31.14
C HIS A 270 7.99 11.22 -30.58
N LEU A 271 8.00 11.38 -29.26
CA LEU A 271 7.32 12.47 -28.59
C LEU A 271 7.96 13.80 -29.02
N HIS A 272 7.28 14.55 -29.86
CA HIS A 272 7.73 15.86 -30.32
C HIS A 272 7.36 16.95 -29.30
N GLN A 273 8.36 17.61 -28.75
CA GLN A 273 8.16 18.71 -27.81
C GLN A 273 7.91 20.04 -28.58
N CYS A 274 6.79 20.70 -28.31
CA CYS A 274 6.49 22.00 -28.85
C CYS A 274 7.47 23.05 -28.29
N LEU A 275 8.35 23.59 -29.13
CA LEU A 275 9.36 24.58 -28.72
C LEU A 275 8.76 25.90 -28.23
N ALA A 276 7.56 26.28 -28.69
CA ALA A 276 6.86 27.46 -28.18
C ALA A 276 6.54 27.29 -26.68
N CYS A 277 5.95 26.14 -26.30
CA CYS A 277 5.70 25.80 -24.88
C CYS A 277 6.99 25.80 -24.05
N VAL A 278 8.08 25.22 -24.57
CA VAL A 278 9.39 25.20 -23.87
C VAL A 278 9.92 26.60 -23.62
N ARG A 279 9.79 27.51 -24.62
CA ARG A 279 10.22 28.92 -24.50
C ARG A 279 9.37 29.68 -23.47
N GLU A 280 8.05 29.46 -23.47
CA GLU A 280 7.14 30.08 -22.50
C GLU A 280 7.46 29.63 -21.08
N ASP A 281 7.62 28.33 -20.85
CA ASP A 281 7.98 27.78 -19.55
C ASP A 281 9.35 28.29 -19.07
N ALA A 282 10.31 28.40 -19.98
CA ALA A 282 11.63 28.98 -19.68
C ALA A 282 11.58 30.47 -19.35
N ARG A 283 10.70 31.24 -20.00
CA ARG A 283 10.44 32.64 -19.67
C ARG A 283 9.76 32.78 -18.31
N ALA A 284 8.74 31.98 -18.05
CA ALA A 284 8.04 31.98 -16.77
C ALA A 284 8.98 31.66 -15.60
N LYS A 285 9.86 30.65 -15.77
CA LYS A 285 10.87 30.28 -14.75
C LYS A 285 11.89 31.42 -14.51
N ARG A 286 12.32 32.14 -15.56
CA ARG A 286 13.23 33.28 -15.43
C ARG A 286 12.58 34.46 -14.71
N ASN A 287 11.32 34.74 -15.01
CA ASN A 287 10.58 35.82 -14.36
C ASN A 287 10.30 35.51 -12.88
N LYS A 288 10.06 34.21 -12.52
CA LYS A 288 9.89 33.80 -11.13
C LYS A 288 11.17 33.92 -10.29
N LYS A 289 12.36 33.78 -10.93
CA LYS A 289 13.67 33.97 -10.27
C LYS A 289 14.08 35.45 -10.13
N ARG A 290 13.42 36.34 -10.83
CA ARG A 290 13.72 37.80 -10.83
C ARG A 290 12.76 38.61 -9.95
N ARG A 291 11.77 37.98 -9.30
CA ARG A 291 10.96 38.64 -8.27
C ARG A 291 11.72 38.56 -6.96
N PRO A 292 12.00 39.72 -6.31
CA PRO A 292 12.70 39.77 -5.01
C PRO A 292 11.91 39.10 -3.91
#